data_004709873c3c93782d9e1214b1cb4c0b
#
_entry.id   004709873c3c93782d9e1214b1cb4c0b
#
_cell.length_a   1.000
_cell.length_b   1.000
_cell.length_c   1.000
_cell.angle_alpha   90.00
_cell.angle_beta   90.00
_cell.angle_gamma   90.00
#
_symmetry.space_group_name_H-M   'P 1'
#
loop_
_entity.id
_entity.type
_entity.pdbx_description
1 polymer ?
#
loop_
_entity_poly.entity_id
_entity_poly.type
_entity_poly.pdbx_seq_one_letter_code
_entity_poly.pdbx_strand_id
1 'polypeptide(L)'
;MSDQAELTYTRVFAAPRDLVFRCMLEPEHLTHFWGPAGTSTPLDGITVDPRPGGVFETVMISDDGSGSYTMRAIYAEIVPPERIVWTEPGTGMITTSTFTDLGGARTEVRIHQANVPEGFGRPEDQARFLTSLDRFAVYLKTL
;
A
#
# COMPACT_ATOMS: atom_id res chain seq x y z
N MET A 1 16.50 17.72 -16.09
CA MET A 1 15.25 18.13 -15.46
C MET A 1 14.42 16.90 -15.12
N SER A 2 14.02 16.79 -13.91
CA SER A 2 13.18 15.67 -13.50
C SER A 2 11.74 15.95 -13.87
N ASP A 3 11.10 14.99 -14.54
CA ASP A 3 9.68 15.05 -14.88
C ASP A 3 8.88 14.05 -14.06
N GLN A 4 9.45 13.61 -12.95
CA GLN A 4 8.80 12.65 -12.09
C GLN A 4 7.66 13.33 -11.33
N ALA A 5 6.53 12.66 -11.33
CA ALA A 5 5.32 13.18 -10.70
C ALA A 5 5.26 12.82 -9.22
N GLU A 6 4.42 13.54 -8.51
CA GLU A 6 4.03 13.20 -7.15
C GLU A 6 2.54 12.93 -7.17
N LEU A 7 2.13 11.91 -6.42
CA LEU A 7 0.73 11.55 -6.25
C LEU A 7 0.39 11.51 -4.78
N THR A 8 -0.83 11.90 -4.44
CA THR A 8 -1.32 11.81 -3.07
C THR A 8 -2.73 11.24 -3.08
N TYR A 9 -2.93 10.22 -2.26
CA TYR A 9 -4.24 9.62 -2.04
C TYR A 9 -4.60 9.81 -0.57
N THR A 10 -5.85 10.17 -0.30
CA THR A 10 -6.33 10.32 1.07
C THR A 10 -7.64 9.59 1.20
N ARG A 11 -7.77 8.75 2.21
CA ARG A 11 -8.98 7.97 2.46
C ARG A 11 -9.21 7.86 3.97
N VAL A 12 -10.46 8.00 4.39
CA VAL A 12 -10.85 7.76 5.78
C VAL A 12 -11.43 6.35 5.88
N PHE A 13 -10.90 5.57 6.84
CA PHE A 13 -11.38 4.23 7.11
C PHE A 13 -12.09 4.20 8.47
N ALA A 14 -13.19 3.44 8.55
CA ALA A 14 -13.95 3.28 9.77
C ALA A 14 -13.34 2.18 10.65
N ALA A 15 -12.14 2.43 11.16
CA ALA A 15 -11.40 1.51 12.01
C ALA A 15 -10.36 2.27 12.82
N PRO A 16 -9.96 1.74 14.01
CA PRO A 16 -8.94 2.38 14.84
C PRO A 16 -7.57 2.42 14.15
N ARG A 17 -6.81 3.46 14.45
CA ARG A 17 -5.50 3.68 13.82
C ARG A 17 -4.54 2.49 14.00
N ASP A 18 -4.49 1.90 15.17
CA ASP A 18 -3.61 0.76 15.42
C ASP A 18 -3.93 -0.41 14.51
N LEU A 19 -5.22 -0.68 14.29
CA LEU A 19 -5.65 -1.77 13.42
C LEU A 19 -5.31 -1.48 11.97
N VAL A 20 -5.62 -0.26 11.50
CA VAL A 20 -5.32 0.14 10.12
C VAL A 20 -3.81 0.05 9.86
N PHE A 21 -3.00 0.52 10.80
CA PHE A 21 -1.55 0.45 10.70
C PHE A 21 -1.05 -0.99 10.60
N ARG A 22 -1.53 -1.87 11.50
CA ARG A 22 -1.10 -3.27 11.52
C ARG A 22 -1.50 -4.00 10.25
N CYS A 23 -2.67 -3.71 9.70
CA CYS A 23 -3.11 -4.33 8.45
C CYS A 23 -2.14 -4.04 7.30
N MET A 24 -1.47 -2.91 7.32
CA MET A 24 -0.52 -2.54 6.28
C MET A 24 0.86 -3.18 6.44
N LEU A 25 1.10 -3.86 7.56
CA LEU A 25 2.39 -4.51 7.84
C LEU A 25 2.31 -6.02 7.99
N GLU A 26 1.14 -6.57 8.33
CA GLU A 26 1.04 -7.99 8.65
C GLU A 26 0.57 -8.79 7.43
N PRO A 27 1.36 -9.79 6.99
CA PRO A 27 1.02 -10.57 5.79
C PRO A 27 -0.36 -11.22 5.84
N GLU A 28 -0.78 -11.71 7.01
CA GLU A 28 -2.09 -12.34 7.17
C GLU A 28 -3.24 -11.36 6.92
N HIS A 29 -3.01 -10.07 7.04
CA HIS A 29 -3.98 -9.04 6.66
C HIS A 29 -3.81 -8.66 5.19
N LEU A 30 -2.57 -8.40 4.77
CA LEU A 30 -2.28 -7.96 3.41
C LEU A 30 -2.84 -8.90 2.34
N THR A 31 -2.77 -10.21 2.57
CA THR A 31 -3.24 -11.20 1.61
C THR A 31 -4.71 -11.02 1.24
N HIS A 32 -5.50 -10.35 2.07
CA HIS A 32 -6.94 -10.17 1.86
C HIS A 32 -7.30 -8.94 1.03
N PHE A 33 -6.42 -7.94 0.93
CA PHE A 33 -6.80 -6.70 0.25
C PHE A 33 -5.71 -6.10 -0.63
N TRP A 34 -4.46 -6.55 -0.50
CA TRP A 34 -3.36 -5.91 -1.22
C TRP A 34 -3.49 -6.14 -2.72
N GLY A 35 -3.25 -5.06 -3.49
CA GLY A 35 -3.34 -5.10 -4.95
C GLY A 35 -4.69 -4.62 -5.47
N PRO A 36 -4.75 -4.21 -6.74
CA PRO A 36 -5.98 -3.71 -7.33
C PRO A 36 -7.00 -4.82 -7.56
N ALA A 37 -8.26 -4.42 -7.77
CA ALA A 37 -9.32 -5.36 -8.12
C ALA A 37 -8.92 -6.18 -9.34
N GLY A 38 -9.25 -7.47 -9.32
CA GLY A 38 -8.87 -8.39 -10.40
C GLY A 38 -7.54 -9.08 -10.16
N THR A 39 -6.92 -8.86 -9.00
CA THR A 39 -5.68 -9.56 -8.62
C THR A 39 -5.84 -10.23 -7.27
N SER A 40 -4.97 -11.20 -7.03
CA SER A 40 -4.87 -11.88 -5.73
C SER A 40 -3.41 -11.86 -5.28
N THR A 41 -3.21 -11.75 -3.99
CA THR A 41 -1.87 -11.71 -3.40
C THR A 41 -1.73 -12.86 -2.41
N PRO A 42 -1.24 -14.01 -2.84
CA PRO A 42 -1.12 -15.19 -1.98
C PRO A 42 -0.22 -14.92 -0.78
N LEU A 43 -0.55 -15.48 0.36
CA LEU A 43 0.20 -15.30 1.59
C LEU A 43 1.66 -15.71 1.45
N ASP A 44 1.93 -16.81 0.77
CA ASP A 44 3.29 -17.31 0.59
C ASP A 44 4.12 -16.44 -0.37
N GLY A 45 3.49 -15.51 -1.07
CA GLY A 45 4.17 -14.51 -1.91
C GLY A 45 4.41 -13.19 -1.23
N ILE A 46 4.10 -13.06 0.06
CA ILE A 46 4.28 -11.82 0.83
C ILE A 46 5.45 -11.97 1.78
N THR A 47 6.42 -11.07 1.67
CA THR A 47 7.56 -11.00 2.58
C THR A 47 7.56 -9.63 3.25
N VAL A 48 7.50 -9.61 4.58
CA VAL A 48 7.56 -8.37 5.36
C VAL A 48 8.59 -8.52 6.45
N ASP A 49 9.62 -7.68 6.41
CA ASP A 49 10.58 -7.50 7.50
C ASP A 49 10.37 -6.08 8.02
N PRO A 50 9.52 -5.88 9.04
CA PRO A 50 8.99 -4.56 9.39
C PRO A 50 9.98 -3.73 10.23
N ARG A 51 11.08 -3.36 9.60
CA ARG A 51 12.11 -2.52 10.22
C ARG A 51 12.82 -1.71 9.14
N PRO A 52 13.45 -0.60 9.49
CA PRO A 52 14.24 0.16 8.52
C PRO A 52 15.32 -0.75 7.90
N GLY A 53 15.40 -0.73 6.58
CA GLY A 53 16.28 -1.62 5.82
C GLY A 53 15.67 -2.98 5.51
N GLY A 54 14.52 -3.31 6.10
CA GLY A 54 13.85 -4.59 5.83
C GLY A 54 13.12 -4.59 4.50
N VAL A 55 12.87 -5.78 3.98
CA VAL A 55 12.22 -5.97 2.68
C VAL A 55 10.71 -6.04 2.85
N PHE A 56 10.00 -5.40 1.91
CA PHE A 56 8.57 -5.57 1.71
C PHE A 56 8.37 -6.02 0.27
N GLU A 57 7.92 -7.24 0.09
CA GLU A 57 7.74 -7.80 -1.25
C GLU A 57 6.40 -8.51 -1.35
N THR A 58 5.71 -8.29 -2.46
CA THR A 58 4.44 -8.97 -2.74
C THR A 58 4.42 -9.45 -4.18
N VAL A 59 3.75 -10.59 -4.40
CA VAL A 59 3.47 -11.09 -5.74
C VAL A 59 1.97 -11.01 -5.96
N MET A 60 1.55 -10.19 -6.91
CA MET A 60 0.14 -10.02 -7.28
C MET A 60 -0.13 -10.80 -8.56
N ILE A 61 -1.13 -11.67 -8.52
CA ILE A 61 -1.46 -12.56 -9.63
C ILE A 61 -2.80 -12.13 -10.20
N SER A 62 -2.87 -11.95 -11.53
CA SER A 62 -4.13 -11.65 -12.19
C SER A 62 -5.09 -12.82 -12.06
N ASP A 63 -6.33 -12.55 -11.65
CA ASP A 63 -7.34 -13.59 -11.41
C ASP A 63 -7.70 -14.33 -12.68
N ASP A 64 -7.52 -13.71 -13.84
CA ASP A 64 -7.79 -14.32 -15.15
C ASP A 64 -6.62 -15.16 -15.67
N GLY A 65 -5.53 -15.25 -14.90
CA GLY A 65 -4.36 -16.03 -15.30
C GLY A 65 -3.45 -15.34 -16.31
N SER A 66 -3.68 -14.06 -16.62
CA SER A 66 -2.90 -13.36 -17.65
C SER A 66 -1.47 -13.03 -17.25
N GLY A 67 -1.15 -13.06 -15.95
CA GLY A 67 0.21 -12.79 -15.52
C GLY A 67 0.30 -12.47 -14.05
N SER A 68 1.50 -12.06 -13.64
CA SER A 68 1.77 -11.66 -12.27
C SER A 68 2.69 -10.45 -12.24
N TYR A 69 2.68 -9.74 -11.12
CA TYR A 69 3.55 -8.60 -10.89
C TYR A 69 4.16 -8.70 -9.50
N THR A 70 5.49 -8.59 -9.43
CA THR A 70 6.20 -8.58 -8.15
C THR A 70 6.58 -7.16 -7.80
N MET A 71 6.10 -6.69 -6.66
CA MET A 71 6.48 -5.39 -6.10
C MET A 71 7.50 -5.64 -5.00
N ARG A 72 8.62 -4.95 -5.07
CA ARG A 72 9.67 -5.05 -4.04
C ARG A 72 10.04 -3.67 -3.56
N ALA A 73 10.06 -3.51 -2.25
CA ALA A 73 10.42 -2.25 -1.61
C ALA A 73 11.31 -2.51 -0.39
N ILE A 74 12.00 -1.47 0.03
CA ILE A 74 12.81 -1.48 1.24
C ILE A 74 12.24 -0.42 2.18
N TYR A 75 11.91 -0.82 3.40
CA TYR A 75 11.43 0.14 4.38
C TYR A 75 12.52 1.13 4.73
N ALA A 76 12.19 2.40 4.66
CA ALA A 76 13.07 3.48 5.10
C ALA A 76 12.74 3.89 6.54
N GLU A 77 11.46 3.83 6.90
CA GLU A 77 11.01 4.28 8.21
C GLU A 77 9.73 3.57 8.60
N ILE A 78 9.62 3.17 9.85
CA ILE A 78 8.39 2.62 10.42
C ILE A 78 8.22 3.24 11.80
N VAL A 79 7.18 4.06 11.96
CA VAL A 79 6.87 4.74 13.22
C VAL A 79 5.45 4.34 13.62
N PRO A 80 5.28 3.28 14.42
CA PRO A 80 3.95 2.83 14.83
C PRO A 80 3.28 3.84 15.76
N PRO A 81 2.00 4.07 15.61
CA PRO A 81 1.11 3.70 14.50
C PRO A 81 0.92 4.85 13.51
N GLU A 82 1.93 5.68 13.29
CA GLU A 82 1.82 6.97 12.63
C GLU A 82 2.26 6.96 11.17
N ARG A 83 3.36 6.24 10.84
CA ARG A 83 3.96 6.41 9.51
C ARG A 83 4.74 5.18 9.06
N ILE A 84 4.62 4.89 7.76
CA ILE A 84 5.41 3.87 7.08
C ILE A 84 5.99 4.52 5.82
N VAL A 85 7.29 4.39 5.62
CA VAL A 85 7.96 4.89 4.41
C VAL A 85 8.75 3.75 3.78
N TRP A 86 8.57 3.57 2.46
CA TRP A 86 9.42 2.63 1.73
C TRP A 86 9.87 3.21 0.41
N THR A 87 10.95 2.65 -0.12
CA THR A 87 11.50 3.00 -1.43
C THR A 87 11.50 1.77 -2.31
N GLU A 88 11.08 1.92 -3.56
CA GLU A 88 11.17 0.84 -4.55
C GLU A 88 12.48 1.02 -5.33
N PRO A 89 13.49 0.16 -5.12
CA PRO A 89 14.82 0.37 -5.69
C PRO A 89 14.83 0.42 -7.22
N GLY A 90 13.93 -0.34 -7.86
CA GLY A 90 13.89 -0.39 -9.32
C GLY A 90 13.48 0.92 -9.98
N THR A 91 12.67 1.73 -9.32
CA THR A 91 12.16 2.98 -9.88
C THR A 91 12.62 4.22 -9.12
N GLY A 92 13.04 4.05 -7.87
CA GLY A 92 13.32 5.17 -6.98
C GLY A 92 12.07 5.80 -6.37
N MET A 93 10.90 5.23 -6.63
CA MET A 93 9.66 5.75 -6.06
C MET A 93 9.66 5.61 -4.55
N ILE A 94 9.24 6.67 -3.86
CA ILE A 94 9.16 6.70 -2.40
C ILE A 94 7.70 6.84 -2.01
N THR A 95 7.20 5.90 -1.20
CA THR A 95 5.84 5.90 -0.72
C THR A 95 5.83 6.19 0.79
N THR A 96 5.11 7.22 1.19
CA THR A 96 4.93 7.60 2.58
C THR A 96 3.46 7.47 2.93
N SER A 97 3.14 6.59 3.86
CA SER A 97 1.77 6.42 4.38
C SER A 97 1.71 6.99 5.79
N THR A 98 0.80 7.92 6.01
CA THR A 98 0.59 8.57 7.29
C THR A 98 -0.80 8.23 7.81
N PHE A 99 -0.89 7.86 9.08
CA PHE A 99 -2.11 7.37 9.71
C PHE A 99 -2.50 8.36 10.81
N THR A 100 -3.62 9.05 10.64
CA THR A 100 -4.09 10.07 11.57
C THR A 100 -5.37 9.61 12.25
N ASP A 101 -5.38 9.56 13.57
CA ASP A 101 -6.55 9.23 14.36
C ASP A 101 -7.51 10.41 14.35
N LEU A 102 -8.71 10.21 13.79
CA LEU A 102 -9.75 11.26 13.74
C LEU A 102 -10.71 11.18 14.92
N GLY A 103 -10.54 10.20 15.81
CA GLY A 103 -11.50 9.95 16.88
C GLY A 103 -12.66 9.08 16.40
N GLY A 104 -13.42 8.50 17.33
CA GLY A 104 -14.57 7.68 16.98
C GLY A 104 -14.25 6.44 16.17
N ALA A 105 -13.07 5.85 16.38
CA ALA A 105 -12.60 4.69 15.61
C ALA A 105 -12.58 4.97 14.10
N ARG A 106 -12.06 6.12 13.72
CA ARG A 106 -11.85 6.49 12.32
C ARG A 106 -10.41 6.92 12.12
N THR A 107 -9.83 6.53 11.00
CA THR A 107 -8.43 6.83 10.68
C THR A 107 -8.35 7.41 9.27
N GLU A 108 -7.66 8.54 9.16
CA GLU A 108 -7.32 9.09 7.84
C GLU A 108 -5.96 8.52 7.44
N VAL A 109 -5.92 7.90 6.27
CA VAL A 109 -4.67 7.42 5.66
C VAL A 109 -4.35 8.32 4.50
N ARG A 110 -3.17 8.92 4.55
CA ARG A 110 -2.66 9.73 3.45
C ARG A 110 -1.45 9.00 2.87
N ILE A 111 -1.52 8.70 1.59
CA ILE A 111 -0.45 7.99 0.89
C ILE A 111 0.15 8.95 -0.13
N HIS A 112 1.40 9.31 0.08
CA HIS A 112 2.13 10.21 -0.80
C HIS A 112 3.21 9.42 -1.54
N GLN A 113 3.23 9.55 -2.86
CA GLN A 113 4.23 8.90 -3.71
C GLN A 113 5.05 9.97 -4.40
N ALA A 114 6.36 9.95 -4.17
CA ALA A 114 7.32 10.83 -4.82
C ALA A 114 8.14 10.04 -5.84
N ASN A 115 8.70 10.72 -6.81
CA ASN A 115 9.50 10.11 -7.87
C ASN A 115 8.71 9.06 -8.65
N VAL A 116 7.42 9.35 -8.91
CA VAL A 116 6.56 8.43 -9.65
C VAL A 116 7.05 8.37 -11.09
N PRO A 117 7.41 7.17 -11.59
CA PRO A 117 7.92 7.04 -12.95
C PRO A 117 6.88 7.41 -13.98
N GLU A 118 7.34 7.88 -15.14
CA GLU A 118 6.48 8.09 -16.29
C GLU A 118 5.77 6.77 -16.64
N GLY A 119 4.47 6.85 -16.87
CA GLY A 119 3.66 5.67 -17.15
C GLY A 119 3.00 5.03 -15.94
N PHE A 120 3.30 5.52 -14.72
CA PHE A 120 2.64 5.03 -13.51
C PHE A 120 1.69 6.04 -12.90
N GLY A 121 1.68 7.27 -13.38
CA GLY A 121 0.82 8.32 -12.86
C GLY A 121 -0.39 8.63 -13.73
N ARG A 122 -0.73 7.78 -14.69
CA ARG A 122 -1.86 8.00 -15.58
C ARG A 122 -3.18 7.87 -14.84
N PRO A 123 -4.27 8.51 -15.32
CA PRO A 123 -5.56 8.40 -14.67
C PRO A 123 -6.04 6.96 -14.47
N GLU A 124 -5.80 6.06 -15.43
CA GLU A 124 -6.16 4.65 -15.28
C GLU A 124 -5.35 3.95 -14.20
N ASP A 125 -4.08 4.32 -14.02
CA ASP A 125 -3.24 3.75 -12.95
C ASP A 125 -3.71 4.22 -11.59
N GLN A 126 -4.08 5.50 -11.49
CA GLN A 126 -4.63 6.05 -10.25
C GLN A 126 -5.96 5.39 -9.90
N ALA A 127 -6.82 5.18 -10.90
CA ALA A 127 -8.09 4.51 -10.68
C ALA A 127 -7.90 3.09 -10.17
N ARG A 128 -6.92 2.37 -10.70
CA ARG A 128 -6.59 1.01 -10.26
C ARG A 128 -6.11 1.01 -8.81
N PHE A 129 -5.28 1.96 -8.45
CA PHE A 129 -4.80 2.07 -7.07
C PHE A 129 -5.97 2.30 -6.11
N LEU A 130 -6.93 3.12 -6.49
CA LEU A 130 -8.10 3.39 -5.65
C LEU A 130 -8.93 2.14 -5.40
N THR A 131 -8.95 1.18 -6.33
CA THR A 131 -9.66 -0.09 -6.10
C THR A 131 -9.02 -0.88 -4.97
N SER A 132 -7.70 -0.76 -4.76
CA SER A 132 -7.02 -1.38 -3.63
C SER A 132 -7.51 -0.80 -2.31
N LEU A 133 -7.71 0.51 -2.27
CA LEU A 133 -8.22 1.18 -1.07
C LEU A 133 -9.67 0.78 -0.80
N ASP A 134 -10.47 0.59 -1.85
CA ASP A 134 -11.83 0.09 -1.71
C ASP A 134 -11.84 -1.32 -1.10
N ARG A 135 -10.95 -2.18 -1.57
CA ARG A 135 -10.82 -3.54 -1.03
C ARG A 135 -10.42 -3.51 0.44
N PHE A 136 -9.52 -2.61 0.80
CA PHE A 136 -9.10 -2.45 2.19
C PHE A 136 -10.28 -2.03 3.06
N ALA A 137 -11.07 -1.07 2.60
CA ALA A 137 -12.24 -0.61 3.34
C ALA A 137 -13.24 -1.76 3.59
N VAL A 138 -13.47 -2.61 2.58
CA VAL A 138 -14.35 -3.76 2.71
C VAL A 138 -13.77 -4.78 3.70
N TYR A 139 -12.47 -5.06 3.60
CA TYR A 139 -11.80 -6.00 4.49
C TYR A 139 -11.90 -5.57 5.95
N LEU A 140 -11.68 -4.28 6.23
CA LEU A 140 -11.74 -3.76 7.59
C LEU A 140 -13.09 -3.99 8.25
N LYS A 141 -14.15 -4.05 7.47
CA LYS A 141 -15.51 -4.33 8.00
C LYS A 141 -15.67 -5.76 8.47
N THR A 142 -14.76 -6.65 8.11
CA THR A 142 -14.80 -8.06 8.53
C THR A 142 -14.08 -8.31 9.84
N LEU A 143 -13.36 -7.32 10.35
CA LEU A 143 -12.54 -7.45 11.55
C LEU A 143 -13.26 -7.03 12.82
#